data_952ed5f30fcf59c70ec3619909fb48ce
#
_entry.id   952ed5f30fcf59c70ec3619909fb48ce
#
_cell.length_a   1.000
_cell.length_b   1.000
_cell.length_c   1.000
_cell.angle_alpha   90.00
_cell.angle_beta   90.00
_cell.angle_gamma   90.00
#
_symmetry.space_group_name_H-M   'P 1'
#
loop_
_entity.id
_entity.type
_entity.pdbx_description
1 polymer ?
#
loop_
_entity_poly.entity_id
_entity_poly.type
_entity_poly.pdbx_seq_one_letter_code
_entity_poly.pdbx_strand_id
1 'polypeptide(L)'
;MLPFFNGGAEMIQNLADFTEEERKKAMERYRVLEPYLKNLKSVRTVSKSAKIPKRTLYNWINRYKNDGLAGLTDKTRKDKHRIKIDGDIINFVQNEYFSNRGISIASIYRKTKQWCNNKRIPEPSYYQVYNIIKRIPENLKAYSNMNSKKYAEKYDGIFLRECQRPNEIWQADHTMLDIEVLNEKNEIERPWLTIVLDDYSRAIAGFRIEFGSPDTERTALVLRQAIWKKGNSNWPICGIPEKFYTDHGKDYTSEHMQQVSANLKIELIYSKIGIPKGRGKIERFFQTVNLMFLQLLPGYTKNKKSRKHLTLEELNNKFEHFIINEYHYRKHGTTKEKPMQKWNQPDFLPQLPESRELLDLLLLTTSKTRKI
;
A
#
# COMPACT_ATOMS: atom_id res chain seq x y z
N MET A 1 8.75 -44.49 -14.38
CA MET A 1 9.25 -44.06 -13.07
C MET A 1 10.17 -42.88 -13.33
N LEU A 2 9.65 -41.66 -13.27
CA LEU A 2 10.39 -40.40 -13.44
C LEU A 2 10.58 -39.79 -12.06
N PRO A 3 11.77 -39.25 -11.71
CA PRO A 3 12.03 -38.70 -10.40
C PRO A 3 11.34 -37.33 -10.24
N PHE A 4 10.59 -37.19 -9.15
CA PHE A 4 10.05 -35.92 -8.68
C PHE A 4 11.22 -34.99 -8.31
N PHE A 5 11.43 -33.95 -9.09
CA PHE A 5 12.23 -32.80 -8.69
C PHE A 5 11.42 -31.98 -7.68
N ASN A 6 11.72 -32.14 -6.40
CA ASN A 6 11.35 -31.20 -5.35
C ASN A 6 12.28 -29.97 -5.45
N GLY A 7 12.02 -29.12 -6.40
CA GLY A 7 12.56 -27.75 -6.43
C GLY A 7 11.61 -26.86 -5.65
N GLY A 8 11.83 -26.71 -4.34
CA GLY A 8 11.20 -25.67 -3.55
C GLY A 8 11.63 -24.31 -4.10
N ALA A 9 10.80 -23.71 -4.94
CA ALA A 9 10.92 -22.29 -5.26
C ALA A 9 10.82 -21.53 -3.93
N GLU A 10 11.92 -20.97 -3.44
CA GLU A 10 11.88 -19.97 -2.38
C GLU A 10 10.99 -18.83 -2.90
N MET A 11 9.77 -18.73 -2.35
CA MET A 11 8.89 -17.60 -2.63
C MET A 11 9.64 -16.34 -2.22
N ILE A 12 9.96 -15.49 -3.20
CA ILE A 12 10.51 -14.15 -2.95
C ILE A 12 9.46 -13.44 -2.08
N GLN A 13 9.79 -13.23 -0.81
CA GLN A 13 8.91 -12.53 0.11
C GLN A 13 8.72 -11.10 -0.36
N ASN A 14 7.46 -10.73 -0.64
CA ASN A 14 7.13 -9.37 -1.04
C ASN A 14 7.12 -8.45 0.19
N LEU A 15 7.57 -7.20 0.04
CA LEU A 15 7.55 -6.20 1.11
C LEU A 15 6.13 -5.95 1.65
N ALA A 16 5.08 -6.21 0.86
CA ALA A 16 3.69 -6.13 1.26
C ALA A 16 3.29 -7.14 2.35
N ASP A 17 4.00 -8.25 2.46
CA ASP A 17 3.71 -9.31 3.45
C ASP A 17 4.18 -8.95 4.86
N PHE A 18 4.96 -7.87 5.01
CA PHE A 18 5.52 -7.44 6.29
C PHE A 18 4.65 -6.35 6.94
N THR A 19 4.70 -6.30 8.27
CA THR A 19 4.02 -5.26 9.06
C THR A 19 4.64 -3.87 8.80
N GLU A 20 3.89 -2.82 9.12
CA GLU A 20 4.38 -1.43 9.00
C GLU A 20 5.69 -1.21 9.79
N GLU A 21 5.79 -1.78 11.00
CA GLU A 21 7.01 -1.69 11.82
C GLU A 21 8.21 -2.38 11.18
N GLU A 22 8.00 -3.56 10.59
CA GLU A 22 9.07 -4.29 9.90
C GLU A 22 9.55 -3.56 8.64
N ARG A 23 8.63 -2.98 7.88
CA ARG A 23 8.95 -2.13 6.72
C ARG A 23 9.73 -0.88 7.13
N LYS A 24 9.31 -0.21 8.22
CA LYS A 24 10.02 0.94 8.75
C LYS A 24 11.47 0.62 9.13
N LYS A 25 11.69 -0.50 9.83
CA LYS A 25 13.05 -0.99 10.16
C LYS A 25 13.87 -1.31 8.90
N ALA A 26 13.26 -1.92 7.88
CA ALA A 26 13.94 -2.21 6.63
C ALA A 26 14.38 -0.91 5.93
N MET A 27 13.53 0.13 5.92
CA MET A 27 13.86 1.44 5.38
C MET A 27 14.96 2.15 6.17
N GLU A 28 14.95 2.07 7.50
CA GLU A 28 16.03 2.60 8.34
C GLU A 28 17.37 1.95 8.01
N ARG A 29 17.41 0.61 7.86
CA ARG A 29 18.61 -0.12 7.46
C ARG A 29 19.06 0.26 6.06
N TYR A 30 18.13 0.43 5.12
CA TYR A 30 18.43 0.88 3.78
C TYR A 30 19.08 2.27 3.78
N ARG A 31 18.53 3.24 4.50
CA ARG A 31 19.11 4.60 4.64
C ARG A 31 20.56 4.57 5.14
N VAL A 32 20.87 3.64 6.03
CA VAL A 32 22.28 3.45 6.49
C VAL A 32 23.16 2.89 5.39
N LEU A 33 22.65 1.99 4.56
CA LEU A 33 23.40 1.37 3.46
C LEU A 33 23.50 2.25 2.21
N GLU A 34 22.57 3.16 2.01
CA GLU A 34 22.43 3.99 0.80
C GLU A 34 23.73 4.66 0.36
N PRO A 35 24.54 5.31 1.24
CA PRO A 35 25.80 5.92 0.83
C PRO A 35 26.82 4.93 0.26
N TYR A 36 26.78 3.68 0.72
CA TYR A 36 27.60 2.62 0.17
C TYR A 36 27.06 2.08 -1.15
N LEU A 37 25.76 1.86 -1.23
CA LEU A 37 25.09 1.34 -2.44
C LEU A 37 25.22 2.32 -3.63
N LYS A 38 25.26 3.61 -3.35
CA LYS A 38 25.53 4.67 -4.34
C LYS A 38 27.02 4.92 -4.61
N ASN A 39 27.91 4.07 -4.11
CA ASN A 39 29.37 4.21 -4.24
C ASN A 39 29.96 5.53 -3.68
N LEU A 40 29.23 6.23 -2.80
CA LEU A 40 29.67 7.50 -2.23
C LEU A 40 30.61 7.30 -1.02
N LYS A 41 30.45 6.20 -0.26
CA LYS A 41 31.21 5.91 0.95
C LYS A 41 31.61 4.44 1.04
N SER A 42 32.77 4.17 1.64
CA SER A 42 33.19 2.79 1.95
C SER A 42 32.42 2.22 3.14
N VAL A 43 32.30 0.88 3.23
CA VAL A 43 31.68 0.21 4.39
C VAL A 43 32.36 0.63 5.71
N ARG A 44 33.67 0.90 5.69
CA ARG A 44 34.42 1.36 6.87
C ARG A 44 33.94 2.73 7.33
N THR A 45 33.68 3.63 6.42
CA THR A 45 33.17 4.98 6.69
C THR A 45 31.73 4.94 7.22
N VAL A 46 30.87 4.15 6.58
CA VAL A 46 29.46 3.94 7.02
C VAL A 46 29.40 3.32 8.41
N SER A 47 30.27 2.32 8.68
CA SER A 47 30.37 1.68 10.00
C SER A 47 30.72 2.68 11.12
N LYS A 48 31.64 3.59 10.86
CA LYS A 48 32.02 4.62 11.83
C LYS A 48 30.91 5.65 12.04
N SER A 49 30.32 6.15 10.96
CA SER A 49 29.26 7.19 11.04
C SER A 49 27.97 6.69 11.67
N ALA A 50 27.56 5.46 11.34
CA ALA A 50 26.32 4.85 11.89
C ALA A 50 26.53 4.13 13.23
N LYS A 51 27.79 3.99 13.71
CA LYS A 51 28.15 3.20 14.90
C LYS A 51 27.67 1.74 14.83
N ILE A 52 27.70 1.14 13.64
CA ILE A 52 27.25 -0.25 13.40
C ILE A 52 28.47 -1.09 13.01
N PRO A 53 28.65 -2.30 13.59
CA PRO A 53 29.75 -3.19 13.25
C PRO A 53 29.79 -3.52 11.75
N LYS A 54 30.98 -3.55 11.15
CA LYS A 54 31.17 -3.88 9.72
C LYS A 54 30.51 -5.22 9.34
N ARG A 55 30.61 -6.23 10.20
CA ARG A 55 29.98 -7.54 9.99
C ARG A 55 28.47 -7.43 9.78
N THR A 56 27.81 -6.58 10.56
CA THR A 56 26.36 -6.33 10.43
C THR A 56 26.05 -5.65 9.10
N LEU A 57 26.84 -4.65 8.69
CA LEU A 57 26.66 -3.98 7.40
C LEU A 57 26.86 -4.95 6.22
N TYR A 58 27.90 -5.79 6.24
CA TYR A 58 28.10 -6.82 5.20
C TYR A 58 26.93 -7.82 5.14
N ASN A 59 26.40 -8.23 6.28
CA ASN A 59 25.22 -9.10 6.32
C ASN A 59 23.98 -8.40 5.70
N TRP A 60 23.77 -7.12 6.00
CA TRP A 60 22.67 -6.35 5.40
C TRP A 60 22.87 -6.16 3.89
N ILE A 61 24.08 -5.86 3.45
CA ILE A 61 24.42 -5.72 2.02
C ILE A 61 24.11 -7.02 1.27
N ASN A 62 24.55 -8.16 1.79
CA ASN A 62 24.29 -9.46 1.16
C ASN A 62 22.79 -9.78 1.11
N ARG A 63 22.07 -9.52 2.19
CA ARG A 63 20.61 -9.71 2.25
C ARG A 63 19.88 -8.78 1.28
N TYR A 64 20.31 -7.53 1.17
CA TYR A 64 19.75 -6.58 0.22
C TYR A 64 20.03 -6.98 -1.24
N LYS A 65 21.22 -7.48 -1.54
CA LYS A 65 21.56 -7.96 -2.89
C LYS A 65 20.75 -9.18 -3.31
N ASN A 66 20.37 -10.05 -2.37
CA ASN A 66 19.61 -11.26 -2.65
C ASN A 66 18.10 -11.00 -2.71
N ASP A 67 17.56 -10.28 -1.73
CA ASP A 67 16.12 -10.22 -1.47
C ASP A 67 15.59 -8.75 -1.49
N GLY A 68 16.38 -7.79 -1.98
CA GLY A 68 16.00 -6.38 -2.00
C GLY A 68 15.69 -5.82 -0.60
N LEU A 69 14.71 -4.92 -0.52
CA LEU A 69 14.27 -4.34 0.76
C LEU A 69 13.66 -5.38 1.70
N ALA A 70 12.99 -6.40 1.17
CA ALA A 70 12.46 -7.50 1.97
C ALA A 70 13.59 -8.24 2.72
N GLY A 71 14.78 -8.35 2.13
CA GLY A 71 15.96 -8.88 2.78
C GLY A 71 16.44 -8.08 3.99
N LEU A 72 16.06 -6.81 4.12
CA LEU A 72 16.42 -5.97 5.25
C LEU A 72 15.46 -6.05 6.43
N THR A 73 14.33 -6.75 6.31
CA THR A 73 13.44 -7.03 7.43
C THR A 73 14.09 -7.96 8.46
N ASP A 74 13.53 -8.07 9.64
CA ASP A 74 14.01 -9.04 10.63
C ASP A 74 13.62 -10.45 10.18
N LYS A 75 14.61 -11.35 10.07
CA LYS A 75 14.31 -12.77 9.83
C LYS A 75 13.62 -13.34 11.07
N THR A 76 12.34 -13.59 10.96
CA THR A 76 11.62 -14.39 11.96
C THR A 76 12.15 -15.82 11.94
N ARG A 77 12.48 -16.36 13.10
CA ARG A 77 12.84 -17.77 13.18
C ARG A 77 11.68 -18.60 12.64
N LYS A 78 11.97 -19.58 11.77
CA LYS A 78 10.95 -20.48 11.17
C LYS A 78 10.06 -21.18 12.19
N ASP A 79 10.49 -21.27 13.47
CA ASP A 79 9.80 -21.89 14.59
C ASP A 79 9.10 -20.91 15.55
N LYS A 80 9.29 -19.59 15.39
CA LYS A 80 8.79 -18.54 16.30
C LYS A 80 7.26 -18.58 16.51
N HIS A 81 6.52 -19.15 15.57
CA HIS A 81 5.06 -19.29 15.66
C HIS A 81 4.57 -20.73 15.55
N ARG A 82 5.48 -21.70 15.54
CA ARG A 82 5.10 -23.12 15.44
C ARG A 82 4.58 -23.61 16.78
N ILE A 83 3.30 -23.89 16.85
CA ILE A 83 2.67 -24.51 18.00
C ILE A 83 2.86 -26.02 17.81
N LYS A 84 3.60 -26.67 18.73
CA LYS A 84 3.71 -28.15 18.77
C LYS A 84 2.48 -28.73 19.47
N ILE A 85 1.31 -28.47 18.91
CA ILE A 85 0.01 -28.94 19.41
C ILE A 85 -0.80 -29.36 18.19
N ASP A 86 -1.61 -30.38 18.35
CA ASP A 86 -2.52 -30.87 17.34
C ASP A 86 -3.44 -29.73 16.83
N GLY A 87 -3.62 -29.66 15.50
CA GLY A 87 -4.47 -28.66 14.86
C GLY A 87 -5.92 -28.70 15.37
N ASP A 88 -6.44 -29.88 15.67
CA ASP A 88 -7.79 -30.06 16.18
C ASP A 88 -7.97 -29.45 17.59
N ILE A 89 -6.94 -29.52 18.43
CA ILE A 89 -6.95 -28.85 19.75
C ILE A 89 -6.95 -27.33 19.57
N ILE A 90 -6.17 -26.81 18.63
CA ILE A 90 -6.12 -25.37 18.35
C ILE A 90 -7.50 -24.89 17.89
N ASN A 91 -8.10 -25.59 16.95
CA ASN A 91 -9.43 -25.26 16.43
C ASN A 91 -10.50 -25.32 17.53
N PHE A 92 -10.48 -26.34 18.39
CA PHE A 92 -11.41 -26.46 19.50
C PHE A 92 -11.29 -25.30 20.49
N VAL A 93 -10.06 -24.95 20.90
CA VAL A 93 -9.80 -23.83 21.81
C VAL A 93 -10.26 -22.49 21.23
N GLN A 94 -10.02 -22.26 19.94
CA GLN A 94 -10.46 -21.04 19.26
C GLN A 94 -11.98 -20.98 19.13
N ASN A 95 -12.63 -22.08 18.77
CA ASN A 95 -14.09 -22.16 18.69
C ASN A 95 -14.76 -21.90 20.05
N GLU A 96 -14.24 -22.49 21.13
CA GLU A 96 -14.76 -22.24 22.50
C GLU A 96 -14.58 -20.75 22.88
N TYR A 97 -13.46 -20.13 22.52
CA TYR A 97 -13.22 -18.73 22.79
C TYR A 97 -14.20 -17.81 22.06
N PHE A 98 -14.48 -18.08 20.77
CA PHE A 98 -15.37 -17.24 19.96
C PHE A 98 -16.85 -17.49 20.20
N SER A 99 -17.24 -18.71 20.55
CA SER A 99 -18.65 -19.08 20.80
C SER A 99 -19.16 -18.59 22.15
N ASN A 100 -18.27 -18.37 23.13
CA ASN A 100 -18.67 -18.03 24.49
C ASN A 100 -18.06 -16.68 24.91
N ARG A 101 -18.80 -15.59 24.73
CA ARG A 101 -18.34 -14.24 25.12
C ARG A 101 -17.95 -14.17 26.60
N GLY A 102 -16.75 -13.67 26.87
CA GLY A 102 -16.27 -13.44 28.23
C GLY A 102 -15.88 -14.70 29.01
N ILE A 103 -15.81 -15.86 28.37
CA ILE A 103 -15.35 -17.09 29.00
C ILE A 103 -13.92 -16.99 29.51
N SER A 104 -13.63 -17.45 30.71
CA SER A 104 -12.28 -17.47 31.26
C SER A 104 -11.40 -18.53 30.58
N ILE A 105 -10.10 -18.21 30.42
CA ILE A 105 -9.13 -19.19 29.89
C ILE A 105 -9.09 -20.47 30.67
N ALA A 106 -9.28 -20.40 32.00
CA ALA A 106 -9.37 -21.58 32.86
C ALA A 106 -10.58 -22.47 32.55
N SER A 107 -11.70 -21.86 32.17
CA SER A 107 -12.88 -22.62 31.74
C SER A 107 -12.69 -23.28 30.39
N ILE A 108 -12.06 -22.57 29.43
CA ILE A 108 -11.69 -23.15 28.12
C ILE A 108 -10.73 -24.32 28.34
N TYR A 109 -9.73 -24.17 29.20
CA TYR A 109 -8.79 -25.24 29.51
C TYR A 109 -9.50 -26.49 30.05
N ARG A 110 -10.42 -26.34 31.01
CA ARG A 110 -11.21 -27.47 31.55
C ARG A 110 -12.02 -28.16 30.46
N LYS A 111 -12.71 -27.41 29.62
CA LYS A 111 -13.47 -27.99 28.49
C LYS A 111 -12.54 -28.70 27.49
N THR A 112 -11.36 -28.12 27.21
CA THR A 112 -10.38 -28.75 26.34
C THR A 112 -9.88 -30.06 26.88
N LYS A 113 -9.63 -30.17 28.21
CA LYS A 113 -9.28 -31.44 28.83
C LYS A 113 -10.36 -32.51 28.67
N GLN A 114 -11.62 -32.16 28.95
CA GLN A 114 -12.74 -33.09 28.77
C GLN A 114 -12.87 -33.57 27.33
N TRP A 115 -12.72 -32.63 26.36
CA TRP A 115 -12.79 -32.95 24.95
C TRP A 115 -11.62 -33.84 24.49
N CYS A 116 -10.37 -33.59 24.96
CA CYS A 116 -9.22 -34.45 24.70
C CYS A 116 -9.40 -35.86 25.26
N ASN A 117 -9.91 -35.98 26.47
CA ASN A 117 -10.20 -37.28 27.12
C ASN A 117 -11.23 -38.08 26.31
N ASN A 118 -12.30 -37.45 25.87
CA ASN A 118 -13.32 -38.09 25.03
C ASN A 118 -12.78 -38.59 23.70
N LYS A 119 -11.83 -37.85 23.12
CA LYS A 119 -11.16 -38.21 21.86
C LYS A 119 -9.93 -39.12 22.05
N ARG A 120 -9.52 -39.40 23.27
CA ARG A 120 -8.30 -40.17 23.61
C ARG A 120 -7.02 -39.59 23.01
N ILE A 121 -6.91 -38.26 22.99
CA ILE A 121 -5.72 -37.54 22.54
C ILE A 121 -5.00 -36.87 23.71
N PRO A 122 -3.66 -36.63 23.62
CA PRO A 122 -2.89 -36.02 24.71
C PRO A 122 -3.44 -34.64 25.09
N GLU A 123 -3.61 -34.38 26.38
CA GLU A 123 -4.09 -33.12 26.92
C GLU A 123 -3.01 -32.02 26.77
N PRO A 124 -3.38 -30.80 26.31
CA PRO A 124 -2.48 -29.68 26.36
C PRO A 124 -2.31 -29.14 27.78
N SER A 125 -1.19 -28.51 28.08
CA SER A 125 -1.02 -27.80 29.36
C SER A 125 -1.82 -26.48 29.35
N TYR A 126 -2.12 -25.95 30.55
CA TYR A 126 -2.78 -24.65 30.70
C TYR A 126 -2.05 -23.53 29.92
N TYR A 127 -0.70 -23.54 30.00
CA TYR A 127 0.14 -22.55 29.31
C TYR A 127 0.03 -22.66 27.78
N GLN A 128 -0.15 -23.85 27.26
CA GLN A 128 -0.37 -24.05 25.83
C GLN A 128 -1.71 -23.47 25.36
N VAL A 129 -2.79 -23.74 26.13
CA VAL A 129 -4.13 -23.15 25.85
C VAL A 129 -4.08 -21.62 25.98
N TYR A 130 -3.41 -21.09 27.01
CA TYR A 130 -3.19 -19.67 27.19
C TYR A 130 -2.48 -19.05 25.96
N ASN A 131 -1.42 -19.70 25.46
CA ASN A 131 -0.67 -19.22 24.31
C ASN A 131 -1.47 -19.29 23.01
N ILE A 132 -2.33 -20.28 22.81
CA ILE A 132 -3.25 -20.32 21.66
C ILE A 132 -4.13 -19.07 21.68
N ILE A 133 -4.77 -18.78 22.80
CA ILE A 133 -5.65 -17.62 22.94
C ILE A 133 -4.88 -16.29 22.85
N LYS A 134 -3.70 -16.21 23.47
CA LYS A 134 -2.85 -15.02 23.41
C LYS A 134 -2.44 -14.66 21.98
N ARG A 135 -2.22 -15.65 21.13
CA ARG A 135 -1.85 -15.48 19.72
C ARG A 135 -3.00 -15.08 18.79
N ILE A 136 -4.25 -15.19 19.24
CA ILE A 136 -5.38 -14.65 18.50
C ILE A 136 -5.16 -13.14 18.33
N PRO A 137 -5.20 -12.60 17.10
CA PRO A 137 -5.05 -11.17 16.87
C PRO A 137 -6.02 -10.34 17.70
N GLU A 138 -5.54 -9.21 18.24
CA GLU A 138 -6.33 -8.36 19.14
C GLU A 138 -7.62 -7.84 18.51
N ASN A 139 -7.61 -7.59 17.20
CA ASN A 139 -8.81 -7.21 16.45
C ASN A 139 -9.87 -8.32 16.47
N LEU A 140 -9.49 -9.59 16.34
CA LEU A 140 -10.43 -10.74 16.43
C LEU A 140 -10.94 -10.94 17.84
N LYS A 141 -10.09 -10.79 18.87
CA LYS A 141 -10.51 -10.81 20.27
C LYS A 141 -11.51 -9.70 20.57
N ALA A 142 -11.25 -8.51 20.07
CA ALA A 142 -12.13 -7.36 20.24
C ALA A 142 -13.46 -7.56 19.52
N TYR A 143 -13.45 -8.11 18.30
CA TYR A 143 -14.67 -8.44 17.55
C TYR A 143 -15.55 -9.43 18.33
N SER A 144 -14.97 -10.44 18.96
CA SER A 144 -15.71 -11.41 19.78
C SER A 144 -16.29 -10.79 21.07
N ASN A 145 -15.57 -9.86 21.71
CA ASN A 145 -15.89 -9.36 23.06
C ASN A 145 -16.58 -8.00 23.07
N MET A 146 -16.56 -7.25 21.96
CA MET A 146 -17.16 -5.93 21.85
C MET A 146 -18.44 -5.96 21.01
N ASN A 147 -19.37 -5.03 21.26
CA ASN A 147 -20.44 -4.81 20.30
C ASN A 147 -19.85 -4.13 19.05
N SER A 148 -20.52 -4.28 17.91
CA SER A 148 -20.04 -3.78 16.60
C SER A 148 -19.69 -2.29 16.63
N LYS A 149 -20.43 -1.47 17.40
CA LYS A 149 -20.19 -0.02 17.52
C LYS A 149 -18.87 0.29 18.27
N LYS A 150 -18.62 -0.32 19.43
CA LYS A 150 -17.37 -0.15 20.18
C LYS A 150 -16.16 -0.72 19.45
N TYR A 151 -16.36 -1.81 18.72
CA TYR A 151 -15.32 -2.37 17.85
C TYR A 151 -14.96 -1.37 16.74
N ALA A 152 -15.97 -0.82 16.06
CA ALA A 152 -15.78 0.19 15.03
C ALA A 152 -15.06 1.44 15.58
N GLU A 153 -15.49 1.97 16.71
CA GLU A 153 -14.86 3.13 17.37
C GLU A 153 -13.38 2.88 17.72
N LYS A 154 -13.05 1.68 18.23
CA LYS A 154 -11.68 1.36 18.66
C LYS A 154 -10.75 1.03 17.50
N TYR A 155 -11.23 0.32 16.47
CA TYR A 155 -10.40 -0.18 15.38
C TYR A 155 -10.57 0.61 14.09
N ASP A 156 -11.72 1.29 13.88
CA ASP A 156 -11.92 2.18 12.75
C ASP A 156 -11.25 3.53 12.97
N GLY A 157 -11.17 4.01 14.22
CA GLY A 157 -10.47 5.25 14.58
C GLY A 157 -8.94 5.17 14.42
N ILE A 158 -8.35 3.98 14.45
CA ILE A 158 -6.89 3.80 14.22
C ILE A 158 -6.51 4.06 12.76
N PHE A 159 -7.46 3.97 11.83
CA PHE A 159 -7.23 4.21 10.39
C PHE A 159 -7.64 5.62 9.94
N LEU A 160 -8.23 6.43 10.81
CA LEU A 160 -8.47 7.85 10.59
C LEU A 160 -7.27 8.68 11.06
N ARG A 161 -6.07 8.31 10.67
CA ARG A 161 -4.91 9.20 10.82
C ARG A 161 -5.14 10.41 9.93
N GLU A 162 -5.53 11.51 10.52
CA GLU A 162 -5.58 12.79 9.82
C GLU A 162 -4.16 13.27 9.61
N CYS A 163 -3.76 13.41 8.36
CA CYS A 163 -2.51 14.05 8.00
C CYS A 163 -2.53 15.49 8.47
N GLN A 164 -1.38 15.99 8.93
CA GLN A 164 -1.25 17.34 9.48
C GLN A 164 -0.76 18.36 8.46
N ARG A 165 -0.15 17.88 7.35
CA ARG A 165 0.42 18.73 6.30
C ARG A 165 0.38 18.06 4.93
N PRO A 166 0.50 18.85 3.83
CA PRO A 166 0.64 18.30 2.49
C PRO A 166 1.87 17.40 2.37
N ASN A 167 1.84 16.46 1.44
CA ASN A 167 2.90 15.47 1.17
C ASN A 167 3.26 14.55 2.36
N GLU A 168 2.47 14.50 3.42
CA GLU A 168 2.68 13.52 4.49
C GLU A 168 2.29 12.12 4.01
N ILE A 169 1.12 11.99 3.41
CA ILE A 169 0.65 10.73 2.81
C ILE A 169 0.01 11.03 1.45
N TRP A 170 0.44 10.34 0.42
CA TRP A 170 -0.30 10.25 -0.83
C TRP A 170 -1.01 8.91 -0.95
N GLN A 171 -2.23 8.94 -1.46
CA GLN A 171 -2.99 7.74 -1.81
C GLN A 171 -2.99 7.56 -3.32
N ALA A 172 -2.79 6.33 -3.80
CA ALA A 172 -2.92 6.00 -5.20
C ALA A 172 -3.86 4.81 -5.40
N ASP A 173 -4.61 4.87 -6.49
CA ASP A 173 -5.55 3.83 -6.88
C ASP A 173 -5.90 3.90 -8.35
N HIS A 174 -6.51 2.82 -8.86
CA HIS A 174 -6.96 2.69 -10.23
C HIS A 174 -8.45 2.38 -10.28
N THR A 175 -9.12 2.90 -11.29
CA THR A 175 -10.50 2.54 -11.58
C THR A 175 -10.77 2.52 -13.08
N MET A 176 -11.55 1.55 -13.54
CA MET A 176 -12.10 1.61 -14.89
C MET A 176 -13.21 2.64 -14.92
N LEU A 177 -13.12 3.62 -15.83
CA LEU A 177 -14.10 4.69 -15.92
C LEU A 177 -15.42 4.21 -16.55
N ASP A 178 -16.52 4.77 -16.06
CA ASP A 178 -17.87 4.50 -16.60
C ASP A 178 -18.16 5.35 -17.85
N ILE A 179 -17.21 5.39 -18.78
CA ILE A 179 -17.32 6.11 -20.06
C ILE A 179 -16.69 5.28 -21.18
N GLU A 180 -17.30 5.33 -22.33
CA GLU A 180 -16.82 4.73 -23.58
C GLU A 180 -16.21 5.83 -24.45
N VAL A 181 -14.98 5.59 -24.92
CA VAL A 181 -14.24 6.50 -25.77
C VAL A 181 -13.65 5.77 -26.96
N LEU A 182 -13.29 6.51 -28.02
CA LEU A 182 -12.68 5.96 -29.23
C LEU A 182 -11.16 5.78 -29.02
N ASN A 183 -10.67 4.59 -29.36
CA ASN A 183 -9.24 4.33 -29.46
C ASN A 183 -8.69 4.80 -30.82
N GLU A 184 -7.39 4.64 -31.05
CA GLU A 184 -6.71 5.04 -32.28
C GLU A 184 -7.26 4.30 -33.53
N LYS A 185 -7.93 3.17 -33.36
CA LYS A 185 -8.56 2.38 -34.42
C LYS A 185 -10.05 2.73 -34.62
N ASN A 186 -10.55 3.78 -33.94
CA ASN A 186 -11.97 4.14 -33.87
C ASN A 186 -12.88 3.04 -33.28
N GLU A 187 -12.32 2.17 -32.45
CA GLU A 187 -13.09 1.19 -31.68
C GLU A 187 -13.48 1.77 -30.33
N ILE A 188 -14.63 1.36 -29.83
CA ILE A 188 -15.16 1.82 -28.53
C ILE A 188 -14.53 0.99 -27.43
N GLU A 189 -13.88 1.67 -26.47
CA GLU A 189 -13.24 1.03 -25.33
C GLU A 189 -13.41 1.88 -24.06
N ARG A 190 -13.42 1.22 -22.89
CA ARG A 190 -13.46 1.88 -21.58
C ARG A 190 -12.06 2.08 -21.05
N PRO A 191 -11.63 3.31 -20.76
CA PRO A 191 -10.31 3.59 -20.24
C PRO A 191 -10.24 3.39 -18.73
N TRP A 192 -9.00 3.25 -18.24
CA TRP A 192 -8.66 3.25 -16.83
C TRP A 192 -8.14 4.62 -16.40
N LEU A 193 -8.51 5.04 -15.21
CA LEU A 193 -7.96 6.19 -14.51
C LEU A 193 -7.04 5.71 -13.40
N THR A 194 -5.78 6.12 -13.46
CA THR A 194 -4.84 6.05 -12.34
C THR A 194 -4.74 7.43 -11.72
N ILE A 195 -4.77 7.51 -10.39
CA ILE A 195 -4.71 8.79 -9.69
C ILE A 195 -3.79 8.76 -8.49
N VAL A 196 -3.16 9.89 -8.19
CA VAL A 196 -2.41 10.15 -6.95
C VAL A 196 -3.05 11.36 -6.26
N LEU A 197 -3.54 11.15 -5.05
CA LEU A 197 -4.24 12.14 -4.23
C LEU A 197 -3.46 12.42 -2.95
N ASP A 198 -3.24 13.68 -2.63
CA ASP A 198 -2.71 14.11 -1.32
C ASP A 198 -3.76 13.92 -0.23
N ASP A 199 -3.43 13.12 0.77
CA ASP A 199 -4.36 12.73 1.83
C ASP A 199 -4.78 13.92 2.72
N TYR A 200 -3.93 14.90 2.91
CA TYR A 200 -4.21 16.07 3.73
C TYR A 200 -5.15 17.05 3.03
N SER A 201 -4.74 17.53 1.86
CA SER A 201 -5.47 18.59 1.15
C SER A 201 -6.62 18.07 0.29
N ARG A 202 -6.61 16.80 -0.10
CA ARG A 202 -7.44 16.20 -1.15
C ARG A 202 -7.08 16.66 -2.56
N ALA A 203 -5.99 17.40 -2.72
CA ALA A 203 -5.52 17.82 -4.03
C ALA A 203 -4.99 16.65 -4.84
N ILE A 204 -5.17 16.72 -6.15
CA ILE A 204 -4.68 15.71 -7.07
C ILE A 204 -3.26 16.06 -7.48
N ALA A 205 -2.31 15.20 -7.09
CA ALA A 205 -0.91 15.37 -7.42
C ALA A 205 -0.58 14.89 -8.84
N GLY A 206 -1.23 13.81 -9.28
CA GLY A 206 -1.06 13.28 -10.63
C GLY A 206 -2.23 12.41 -11.06
N PHE A 207 -2.42 12.26 -12.36
CA PHE A 207 -3.38 11.33 -12.95
C PHE A 207 -2.94 10.88 -14.36
N ARG A 208 -3.53 9.78 -14.81
CA ARG A 208 -3.42 9.29 -16.18
C ARG A 208 -4.68 8.55 -16.56
N ILE A 209 -5.22 8.86 -17.75
CA ILE A 209 -6.32 8.08 -18.33
C ILE A 209 -5.79 7.42 -19.58
N GLU A 210 -5.92 6.09 -19.67
CA GLU A 210 -5.38 5.30 -20.77
C GLU A 210 -6.13 3.98 -20.96
N PHE A 211 -5.96 3.34 -22.10
CA PHE A 211 -6.51 2.01 -22.37
C PHE A 211 -5.63 0.91 -21.77
N GLY A 212 -6.27 -0.23 -21.52
CA GLY A 212 -5.63 -1.38 -20.90
C GLY A 212 -5.52 -1.27 -19.37
N SER A 213 -5.37 -2.41 -18.70
CA SER A 213 -5.25 -2.44 -17.24
C SER A 213 -3.97 -1.75 -16.77
N PRO A 214 -4.01 -1.09 -15.61
CA PRO A 214 -2.83 -0.50 -15.00
C PRO A 214 -1.71 -1.53 -14.78
N ASP A 215 -0.48 -1.06 -14.95
CA ASP A 215 0.74 -1.82 -14.70
C ASP A 215 1.78 -0.95 -13.98
N THR A 216 2.90 -1.56 -13.62
CA THR A 216 3.98 -0.89 -12.86
C THR A 216 4.56 0.31 -13.59
N GLU A 217 4.74 0.23 -14.92
CA GLU A 217 5.32 1.32 -15.72
C GLU A 217 4.38 2.52 -15.76
N ARG A 218 3.11 2.29 -16.01
CA ARG A 218 2.07 3.33 -16.02
C ARG A 218 1.93 4.00 -14.65
N THR A 219 1.98 3.22 -13.58
CA THR A 219 1.97 3.74 -12.22
C THR A 219 3.19 4.62 -11.94
N ALA A 220 4.37 4.23 -12.42
CA ALA A 220 5.58 5.03 -12.32
C ALA A 220 5.47 6.36 -13.07
N LEU A 221 4.84 6.38 -14.25
CA LEU A 221 4.59 7.61 -15.02
C LEU A 221 3.65 8.57 -14.29
N VAL A 222 2.61 8.08 -13.62
CA VAL A 222 1.72 8.94 -12.81
C VAL A 222 2.46 9.46 -11.58
N LEU A 223 3.28 8.65 -10.92
CA LEU A 223 4.10 9.08 -9.80
C LEU A 223 5.12 10.15 -10.24
N ARG A 224 5.73 9.99 -11.41
CA ARG A 224 6.59 11.01 -12.03
C ARG A 224 5.87 12.33 -12.20
N GLN A 225 4.69 12.32 -12.81
CA GLN A 225 3.86 13.52 -12.98
C GLN A 225 3.50 14.13 -11.62
N ALA A 226 3.19 13.31 -10.62
CA ALA A 226 2.83 13.78 -9.29
C ALA A 226 4.01 14.48 -8.59
N ILE A 227 5.21 13.90 -8.64
CA ILE A 227 6.39 14.40 -7.94
C ILE A 227 6.95 15.66 -8.59
N TRP A 228 7.05 15.69 -9.94
CA TRP A 228 7.67 16.82 -10.63
C TRP A 228 6.73 18.02 -10.76
N LYS A 229 7.33 19.22 -10.85
CA LYS A 229 6.57 20.44 -11.11
C LYS A 229 5.91 20.36 -12.49
N LYS A 230 4.61 20.64 -12.57
CA LYS A 230 3.90 20.75 -13.83
C LYS A 230 4.26 22.09 -14.51
N GLY A 231 4.22 22.12 -15.83
CA GLY A 231 4.39 23.38 -16.59
C GLY A 231 3.23 24.37 -16.41
N ASN A 232 2.13 23.91 -15.79
CA ASN A 232 0.94 24.71 -15.56
C ASN A 232 0.97 25.29 -14.12
N SER A 233 1.10 26.61 -14.01
CA SER A 233 1.11 27.32 -12.72
C SER A 233 -0.18 27.15 -11.88
N ASN A 234 -1.29 26.85 -12.55
CA ASN A 234 -2.57 26.58 -11.88
C ASN A 234 -2.63 25.17 -11.26
N TRP A 235 -1.61 24.34 -11.49
CA TRP A 235 -1.47 23.02 -10.87
C TRP A 235 -0.13 22.89 -10.14
N PRO A 236 0.03 23.55 -8.98
CA PRO A 236 1.30 23.62 -8.26
C PRO A 236 1.60 22.38 -7.42
N ILE A 237 0.65 21.42 -7.32
CA ILE A 237 0.79 20.23 -6.49
C ILE A 237 1.95 19.38 -7.01
N CYS A 238 3.00 19.21 -6.18
CA CYS A 238 4.21 18.48 -6.54
C CYS A 238 4.99 18.08 -5.27
N GLY A 239 6.11 17.39 -5.44
CA GLY A 239 7.05 17.04 -4.37
C GLY A 239 7.05 15.56 -4.04
N ILE A 240 7.98 15.15 -3.19
CA ILE A 240 8.14 13.77 -2.73
C ILE A 240 7.29 13.60 -1.48
N PRO A 241 6.33 12.64 -1.45
CA PRO A 241 5.56 12.36 -0.24
C PRO A 241 6.43 11.60 0.78
N GLU A 242 6.13 11.71 2.06
CA GLU A 242 6.78 10.88 3.08
C GLU A 242 6.32 9.43 2.99
N LYS A 243 5.02 9.26 2.73
CA LYS A 243 4.37 7.95 2.66
C LYS A 243 3.51 7.83 1.41
N PHE A 244 3.53 6.64 0.83
CA PHE A 244 2.71 6.30 -0.33
C PHE A 244 1.81 5.13 0.02
N TYR A 245 0.51 5.39 0.13
CA TYR A 245 -0.50 4.44 0.54
C TYR A 245 -1.26 3.89 -0.67
N THR A 246 -1.18 2.57 -0.86
CA THR A 246 -1.76 1.87 -2.01
C THR A 246 -2.46 0.58 -1.58
N ASP A 247 -3.09 -0.11 -2.52
CA ASP A 247 -3.53 -1.48 -2.29
C ASP A 247 -2.40 -2.50 -2.51
N HIS A 248 -2.75 -3.78 -2.49
CA HIS A 248 -1.85 -4.89 -2.79
C HIS A 248 -1.84 -5.25 -4.29
N GLY A 249 -2.17 -4.31 -5.17
CA GLY A 249 -2.05 -4.53 -6.62
C GLY A 249 -0.63 -4.93 -7.02
N LYS A 250 -0.51 -5.80 -8.03
CA LYS A 250 0.80 -6.29 -8.50
C LYS A 250 1.73 -5.18 -8.96
N ASP A 251 1.18 -4.11 -9.50
CA ASP A 251 1.87 -2.90 -9.95
C ASP A 251 2.51 -2.14 -8.79
N TYR A 252 1.81 -1.99 -7.66
CA TYR A 252 2.34 -1.32 -6.46
C TYR A 252 3.27 -2.20 -5.63
N THR A 253 3.10 -3.53 -5.65
CA THR A 253 3.93 -4.48 -4.89
C THR A 253 5.14 -4.97 -5.67
N SER A 254 5.35 -4.49 -6.90
CA SER A 254 6.48 -4.87 -7.75
C SER A 254 7.83 -4.46 -7.14
N GLU A 255 8.88 -5.23 -7.42
CA GLU A 255 10.27 -4.92 -7.01
C GLU A 255 10.67 -3.51 -7.50
N HIS A 256 10.21 -3.13 -8.70
CA HIS A 256 10.47 -1.82 -9.27
C HIS A 256 9.90 -0.69 -8.42
N MET A 257 8.62 -0.75 -8.03
CA MET A 257 7.99 0.27 -7.18
C MET A 257 8.61 0.33 -5.78
N GLN A 258 9.02 -0.80 -5.23
CA GLN A 258 9.76 -0.85 -3.98
C GLN A 258 11.12 -0.14 -4.10
N GLN A 259 11.85 -0.39 -5.20
CA GLN A 259 13.14 0.25 -5.46
C GLN A 259 12.99 1.76 -5.69
N VAL A 260 12.01 2.18 -6.48
CA VAL A 260 11.67 3.60 -6.70
C VAL A 260 11.38 4.31 -5.38
N SER A 261 10.51 3.71 -4.57
CA SER A 261 10.14 4.29 -3.27
C SER A 261 11.33 4.36 -2.31
N ALA A 262 12.19 3.34 -2.29
CA ALA A 262 13.41 3.36 -1.49
C ALA A 262 14.37 4.46 -1.92
N ASN A 263 14.59 4.62 -3.22
CA ASN A 263 15.49 5.64 -3.77
C ASN A 263 14.97 7.06 -3.49
N LEU A 264 13.66 7.27 -3.55
CA LEU A 264 13.01 8.53 -3.23
C LEU A 264 12.77 8.72 -1.73
N LYS A 265 13.14 7.74 -0.88
CA LYS A 265 12.92 7.73 0.57
C LYS A 265 11.44 7.79 0.98
N ILE A 266 10.57 7.27 0.15
CA ILE A 266 9.13 7.17 0.39
C ILE A 266 8.84 5.88 1.17
N GLU A 267 8.10 5.97 2.26
CA GLU A 267 7.61 4.80 2.99
C GLU A 267 6.36 4.23 2.30
N LEU A 268 6.46 2.97 1.82
CA LEU A 268 5.30 2.28 1.24
C LEU A 268 4.39 1.74 2.34
N ILE A 269 3.11 2.08 2.26
CA ILE A 269 2.06 1.55 3.13
C ILE A 269 1.04 0.83 2.26
N TYR A 270 0.73 -0.41 2.61
CA TYR A 270 -0.28 -1.20 1.91
C TYR A 270 -1.55 -1.33 2.74
N SER A 271 -2.71 -1.24 2.09
CA SER A 271 -3.99 -1.52 2.75
C SER A 271 -4.01 -2.97 3.25
N LYS A 272 -4.67 -3.22 4.38
CA LYS A 272 -4.85 -4.61 4.85
C LYS A 272 -5.84 -5.34 3.94
N ILE A 273 -5.49 -6.55 3.52
CA ILE A 273 -6.36 -7.41 2.70
C ILE A 273 -7.70 -7.62 3.42
N GLY A 274 -8.80 -7.38 2.73
CA GLY A 274 -10.15 -7.53 3.27
C GLY A 274 -10.64 -6.41 4.20
N ILE A 275 -9.85 -5.35 4.41
CA ILE A 275 -10.25 -4.17 5.19
C ILE A 275 -10.13 -2.93 4.30
N PRO A 276 -11.23 -2.48 3.66
CA PRO A 276 -11.21 -1.32 2.75
C PRO A 276 -11.03 0.02 3.48
N LYS A 277 -10.85 0.00 4.80
CA LYS A 277 -10.74 1.20 5.64
C LYS A 277 -9.39 1.87 5.46
N GLY A 278 -9.40 3.18 5.24
CA GLY A 278 -8.24 4.02 4.90
C GLY A 278 -8.25 4.51 3.46
N ARG A 279 -8.94 3.84 2.54
CA ARG A 279 -9.09 4.24 1.12
C ARG A 279 -10.35 5.05 0.83
N GLY A 280 -11.21 5.26 1.80
CA GLY A 280 -12.48 5.97 1.63
C GLY A 280 -12.34 7.39 1.05
N LYS A 281 -11.15 8.00 1.14
CA LYS A 281 -10.86 9.32 0.58
C LYS A 281 -10.72 9.26 -0.94
N ILE A 282 -9.94 8.32 -1.46
CA ILE A 282 -9.75 8.13 -2.90
C ILE A 282 -10.98 7.50 -3.56
N GLU A 283 -11.66 6.58 -2.87
CA GLU A 283 -12.95 6.04 -3.31
C GLU A 283 -14.01 7.13 -3.45
N ARG A 284 -14.08 8.06 -2.50
CA ARG A 284 -14.95 9.24 -2.56
C ARG A 284 -14.61 10.15 -3.73
N PHE A 285 -13.31 10.27 -4.05
CA PHE A 285 -12.90 11.03 -5.24
C PHE A 285 -13.39 10.36 -6.52
N PHE A 286 -13.28 9.04 -6.68
CA PHE A 286 -13.84 8.35 -7.84
C PHE A 286 -15.35 8.52 -7.97
N GLN A 287 -16.08 8.52 -6.85
CA GLN A 287 -17.51 8.87 -6.88
C GLN A 287 -17.74 10.31 -7.38
N THR A 288 -16.89 11.25 -6.96
CA THR A 288 -16.94 12.64 -7.42
C THR A 288 -16.69 12.75 -8.92
N VAL A 289 -15.68 12.03 -9.44
CA VAL A 289 -15.41 11.96 -10.89
C VAL A 289 -16.63 11.43 -11.65
N ASN A 290 -17.24 10.35 -11.17
CA ASN A 290 -18.41 9.79 -11.82
C ASN A 290 -19.58 10.77 -11.83
N LEU A 291 -19.92 11.37 -10.68
CA LEU A 291 -21.10 12.21 -10.51
C LEU A 291 -20.96 13.61 -11.11
N MET A 292 -19.76 14.19 -11.10
CA MET A 292 -19.58 15.59 -11.48
C MET A 292 -18.93 15.77 -12.84
N PHE A 293 -18.21 14.77 -13.32
CA PHE A 293 -17.48 14.86 -14.56
C PHE A 293 -18.05 13.92 -15.63
N LEU A 294 -18.03 12.59 -15.37
CA LEU A 294 -18.39 11.62 -16.40
C LEU A 294 -19.85 11.70 -16.86
N GLN A 295 -20.77 11.96 -15.93
CA GLN A 295 -22.22 12.04 -16.25
C GLN A 295 -22.56 13.14 -17.26
N LEU A 296 -21.72 14.15 -17.36
CA LEU A 296 -21.92 15.30 -18.27
C LEU A 296 -21.34 15.06 -19.67
N LEU A 297 -20.58 13.97 -19.84
CA LEU A 297 -19.86 13.71 -21.08
C LEU A 297 -20.60 12.75 -22.01
N PRO A 298 -20.43 12.93 -23.35
CA PRO A 298 -20.89 11.93 -24.31
C PRO A 298 -20.10 10.62 -24.11
N GLY A 299 -20.77 9.48 -24.30
CA GLY A 299 -20.17 8.15 -24.07
C GLY A 299 -20.30 7.65 -22.63
N TYR A 300 -20.93 8.39 -21.70
CA TYR A 300 -21.19 7.89 -20.36
C TYR A 300 -22.08 6.64 -20.40
N THR A 301 -21.60 5.54 -19.82
CA THR A 301 -22.18 4.19 -20.00
C THR A 301 -23.64 4.06 -19.53
N LYS A 302 -24.06 4.88 -18.56
CA LYS A 302 -25.44 4.89 -18.06
C LYS A 302 -26.38 5.78 -18.89
N ASN A 303 -25.82 6.58 -19.83
CA ASN A 303 -26.59 7.43 -20.72
C ASN A 303 -26.67 6.83 -22.13
N LYS A 304 -27.55 5.88 -22.36
CA LYS A 304 -27.71 5.15 -23.62
C LYS A 304 -28.17 6.01 -24.83
N LYS A 305 -28.46 7.28 -24.63
CA LYS A 305 -28.98 8.17 -25.69
C LYS A 305 -27.89 8.83 -26.55
N SER A 306 -26.65 8.91 -26.06
CA SER A 306 -25.57 9.56 -26.82
C SER A 306 -24.87 8.55 -27.71
N ARG A 307 -24.88 8.80 -29.03
CA ARG A 307 -24.08 8.07 -30.02
C ARG A 307 -22.70 8.70 -30.27
N LYS A 308 -22.42 9.82 -29.61
CA LYS A 308 -21.11 10.51 -29.73
C LYS A 308 -20.18 9.99 -28.65
N HIS A 309 -18.94 9.73 -29.03
CA HIS A 309 -17.87 9.35 -28.14
C HIS A 309 -16.73 10.36 -28.26
N LEU A 310 -16.04 10.59 -27.17
CA LEU A 310 -14.81 11.37 -27.15
C LEU A 310 -13.64 10.50 -27.58
N THR A 311 -12.57 11.12 -28.03
CA THR A 311 -11.27 10.46 -28.10
C THR A 311 -10.62 10.42 -26.71
N LEU A 312 -9.61 9.56 -26.53
CA LEU A 312 -8.85 9.48 -25.28
C LEU A 312 -8.15 10.81 -24.96
N GLU A 313 -7.64 11.50 -25.95
CA GLU A 313 -6.99 12.82 -25.80
C GLU A 313 -8.00 13.87 -25.33
N GLU A 314 -9.16 13.95 -25.97
CA GLU A 314 -10.23 14.87 -25.55
C GLU A 314 -10.68 14.61 -24.11
N LEU A 315 -10.77 13.34 -23.71
CA LEU A 315 -11.12 12.97 -22.33
C LEU A 315 -10.05 13.41 -21.34
N ASN A 316 -8.75 13.17 -21.64
CA ASN A 316 -7.63 13.63 -20.80
C ASN A 316 -7.63 15.15 -20.64
N ASN A 317 -7.78 15.90 -21.73
CA ASN A 317 -7.80 17.37 -21.70
C ASN A 317 -8.99 17.91 -20.88
N LYS A 318 -10.16 17.31 -21.03
CA LYS A 318 -11.35 17.69 -20.24
C LYS A 318 -11.16 17.32 -18.77
N PHE A 319 -10.55 16.19 -18.46
CA PHE A 319 -10.30 15.77 -17.09
C PHE A 319 -9.26 16.66 -16.41
N GLU A 320 -8.19 17.03 -17.10
CA GLU A 320 -7.22 18.02 -16.59
C GLU A 320 -7.89 19.34 -16.26
N HIS A 321 -8.71 19.86 -17.19
CA HIS A 321 -9.48 21.07 -16.96
C HIS A 321 -10.40 20.96 -15.74
N PHE A 322 -11.12 19.84 -15.60
CA PHE A 322 -11.99 19.57 -14.44
C PHE A 322 -11.19 19.57 -13.13
N ILE A 323 -10.04 18.89 -13.08
CA ILE A 323 -9.19 18.86 -11.88
C ILE A 323 -8.70 20.26 -11.51
N ILE A 324 -8.13 20.97 -12.47
CA ILE A 324 -7.46 22.24 -12.23
C ILE A 324 -8.45 23.37 -11.93
N ASN A 325 -9.55 23.46 -12.67
CA ASN A 325 -10.42 24.64 -12.62
C ASN A 325 -11.68 24.43 -11.78
N GLU A 326 -12.11 23.18 -11.58
CA GLU A 326 -13.35 22.89 -10.84
C GLU A 326 -13.06 22.19 -9.51
N TYR A 327 -12.45 20.98 -9.56
CA TYR A 327 -12.28 20.15 -8.38
C TYR A 327 -11.39 20.82 -7.31
N HIS A 328 -10.24 21.35 -7.70
CA HIS A 328 -9.30 21.97 -6.77
C HIS A 328 -9.83 23.23 -6.10
N TYR A 329 -10.79 23.92 -6.72
CA TYR A 329 -11.38 25.14 -6.18
C TYR A 329 -12.77 24.93 -5.54
N ARG A 330 -13.29 23.73 -5.59
CA ARG A 330 -14.53 23.41 -4.92
C ARG A 330 -14.34 23.15 -3.43
N LYS A 331 -15.23 23.67 -2.58
CA LYS A 331 -15.21 23.40 -1.15
C LYS A 331 -15.47 21.91 -0.89
N HIS A 332 -14.52 21.23 -0.27
CA HIS A 332 -14.62 19.80 0.03
C HIS A 332 -15.57 19.53 1.21
N GLY A 333 -16.42 18.52 1.10
CA GLY A 333 -17.46 18.24 2.09
C GLY A 333 -16.93 17.89 3.49
N THR A 334 -15.80 17.20 3.57
CA THR A 334 -15.18 16.76 4.84
C THR A 334 -14.23 17.82 5.41
N THR A 335 -13.28 18.30 4.62
CA THR A 335 -12.26 19.26 5.09
C THR A 335 -12.83 20.67 5.25
N LYS A 336 -13.98 20.97 4.66
CA LYS A 336 -14.60 22.30 4.61
C LYS A 336 -13.79 23.39 3.94
N GLU A 337 -12.68 23.02 3.32
CA GLU A 337 -11.76 23.88 2.58
C GLU A 337 -11.67 23.45 1.12
N LYS A 338 -11.13 24.32 0.25
CA LYS A 338 -10.81 24.00 -1.13
C LYS A 338 -9.50 23.21 -1.16
N PRO A 339 -9.35 22.11 -1.94
CA PRO A 339 -8.11 21.37 -2.02
C PRO A 339 -6.88 22.24 -2.33
N MET A 340 -7.00 23.18 -3.27
CA MET A 340 -5.93 24.12 -3.61
C MET A 340 -5.56 25.03 -2.45
N GLN A 341 -6.53 25.55 -1.71
CA GLN A 341 -6.29 26.42 -0.55
C GLN A 341 -5.60 25.65 0.57
N LYS A 342 -6.03 24.40 0.79
CA LYS A 342 -5.47 23.54 1.82
C LYS A 342 -4.08 23.02 1.44
N TRP A 343 -3.76 22.91 0.15
CA TRP A 343 -2.41 22.61 -0.33
C TRP A 343 -1.44 23.79 -0.13
N ASN A 344 -1.86 24.99 -0.48
CA ASN A 344 -1.04 26.20 -0.42
C ASN A 344 -0.91 26.75 1.00
N GLN A 345 -0.31 25.97 1.91
CA GLN A 345 -0.04 26.44 3.26
C GLN A 345 1.23 27.30 3.32
N PRO A 346 1.24 28.41 4.09
CA PRO A 346 2.38 29.34 4.15
C PRO A 346 3.69 28.67 4.59
N ASP A 347 3.59 27.68 5.48
CA ASP A 347 4.74 27.03 6.10
C ASP A 347 5.13 25.71 5.41
N PHE A 348 4.53 25.41 4.23
CA PHE A 348 4.80 24.18 3.50
C PHE A 348 5.58 24.44 2.22
N LEU A 349 6.76 23.81 2.12
CA LEU A 349 7.57 23.77 0.91
C LEU A 349 7.73 22.31 0.44
N PRO A 350 7.25 21.96 -0.78
CA PRO A 350 7.41 20.61 -1.31
C PRO A 350 8.88 20.26 -1.54
N GLN A 351 9.31 19.11 -1.05
CA GLN A 351 10.63 18.56 -1.36
C GLN A 351 10.63 18.00 -2.77
N LEU A 352 11.54 18.44 -3.62
CA LEU A 352 11.69 17.95 -4.98
C LEU A 352 12.95 17.10 -5.14
N PRO A 353 13.01 16.20 -6.13
CA PRO A 353 14.25 15.57 -6.57
C PRO A 353 15.24 16.64 -7.06
N GLU A 354 16.54 16.32 -7.01
CA GLU A 354 17.61 17.25 -7.45
C GLU A 354 17.48 17.68 -8.92
N SER A 355 17.06 16.76 -9.80
CA SER A 355 16.77 17.05 -11.19
C SER A 355 15.66 16.16 -11.75
N ARG A 356 15.09 16.55 -12.89
CA ARG A 356 14.10 15.77 -13.61
C ARG A 356 14.71 14.50 -14.18
N GLU A 357 15.92 14.60 -14.70
CA GLU A 357 16.67 13.48 -15.26
C GLU A 357 16.96 12.41 -14.21
N LEU A 358 17.32 12.84 -12.99
CA LEU A 358 17.50 11.92 -11.87
C LEU A 358 16.18 11.21 -11.52
N LEU A 359 15.06 11.94 -11.47
CA LEU A 359 13.75 11.34 -11.25
C LEU A 359 13.40 10.33 -12.34
N ASP A 360 13.64 10.68 -13.61
CA ASP A 360 13.38 9.81 -14.76
C ASP A 360 14.25 8.53 -14.67
N LEU A 361 15.52 8.67 -14.32
CA LEU A 361 16.42 7.53 -14.12
C LEU A 361 15.97 6.60 -12.98
N LEU A 362 15.48 7.16 -11.88
CA LEU A 362 14.98 6.38 -10.75
C LEU A 362 13.68 5.63 -11.08
N LEU A 363 12.88 6.15 -12.01
CA LEU A 363 11.61 5.56 -12.44
C LEU A 363 11.77 4.59 -13.61
N LEU A 364 12.96 4.49 -14.24
CA LEU A 364 13.22 3.51 -15.28
C LEU A 364 13.20 2.08 -14.73
N THR A 365 12.53 1.18 -15.44
CA THR A 365 12.61 -0.25 -15.19
C THR A 365 13.94 -0.80 -15.70
N THR A 366 14.75 -1.35 -14.84
CA THR A 366 15.88 -2.17 -15.28
C THR A 366 15.33 -3.50 -15.79
N SER A 367 15.33 -3.71 -17.10
CA SER A 367 15.07 -5.03 -17.67
C SER A 367 16.10 -6.03 -17.13
N LYS A 368 15.64 -7.17 -16.61
CA LYS A 368 16.53 -8.27 -16.27
C LYS A 368 17.28 -8.66 -17.53
N THR A 369 18.61 -8.51 -17.55
CA THR A 369 19.45 -9.01 -18.63
C THR A 369 19.20 -10.51 -18.79
N ARG A 370 18.60 -10.90 -19.91
CA ARG A 370 18.56 -12.33 -20.29
C ARG A 370 20.03 -12.74 -20.50
N LYS A 371 20.51 -13.71 -19.75
CA LYS A 371 21.72 -14.43 -20.15
C LYS A 371 21.42 -15.10 -21.48
N ILE A 372 22.13 -14.70 -22.51
CA ILE A 372 22.19 -15.36 -23.81
C ILE A 372 22.92 -16.69 -23.62
#